data_9e1b6840b967ffeaf41ef6510529c1f7
#
_entry.id   9e1b6840b967ffeaf41ef6510529c1f7
#
_cell.length_a   1.000
_cell.length_b   1.000
_cell.length_c   1.000
_cell.angle_alpha   90.00
_cell.angle_beta   90.00
_cell.angle_gamma   90.00
#
_symmetry.space_group_name_H-M   'P 1'
#
loop_
_entity.id
_entity.type
_entity.pdbx_description
1 polymer ?
#
loop_
_entity_poly.entity_id
_entity_poly.type
_entity_poly.pdbx_seq_one_letter_code
_entity_poly.pdbx_strand_id
1 'polypeptide(L)'
;MINYLLIGFNQSSQAISIFLGGIVLILFLYVGYSNTNHSFIFEWLVSTVGYSFIIITTFLTLIAIISIININNCENRRRKFWFETGLQVSNLISTLALTYTLLGISLGIGELSSSKLDIDTINQTISKLTQQFSMAFMTSVIGLPLSGLLRSILIIIYEHFRVHSFKSSPKLLTK
;
A
#
# COMPACT_ATOMS: atom_id res chain seq x y z
N MET A 1 26.68 10.26 -20.98
CA MET A 1 26.74 10.78 -19.59
C MET A 1 25.36 10.79 -18.93
N ILE A 2 24.30 11.24 -19.60
CA ILE A 2 22.91 11.30 -19.06
C ILE A 2 22.34 9.90 -18.72
N ASN A 3 22.62 8.87 -19.51
CA ASN A 3 22.12 7.51 -19.24
C ASN A 3 22.69 6.89 -17.96
N TYR A 4 23.92 7.18 -17.58
CA TYR A 4 24.51 6.67 -16.33
C TYR A 4 23.92 7.35 -15.09
N LEU A 5 23.54 8.63 -15.19
CA LEU A 5 22.85 9.35 -14.13
C LEU A 5 21.41 8.83 -13.92
N LEU A 6 20.70 8.52 -14.99
CA LEU A 6 19.34 7.96 -14.91
C LEU A 6 19.33 6.53 -14.31
N ILE A 7 20.32 5.71 -14.65
CA ILE A 7 20.46 4.36 -14.07
C ILE A 7 20.80 4.43 -12.59
N GLY A 8 21.73 5.33 -12.20
CA GLY A 8 22.09 5.54 -10.78
C GLY A 8 20.92 6.08 -9.95
N PHE A 9 20.10 6.99 -10.50
CA PHE A 9 18.94 7.55 -9.82
C PHE A 9 17.82 6.50 -9.64
N ASN A 10 17.61 5.63 -10.62
CA ASN A 10 16.64 4.54 -10.51
C ASN A 10 17.07 3.49 -9.47
N GLN A 11 18.37 3.21 -9.37
CA GLN A 11 18.92 2.23 -8.44
C GLN A 11 18.89 2.74 -6.98
N SER A 12 19.16 4.03 -6.76
CA SER A 12 19.05 4.64 -5.43
C SER A 12 17.59 4.77 -4.95
N SER A 13 16.66 5.09 -5.85
CA SER A 13 15.22 5.12 -5.53
C SER A 13 14.68 3.74 -5.12
N GLN A 14 15.12 2.68 -5.79
CA GLN A 14 14.77 1.31 -5.40
C GLN A 14 15.36 0.93 -4.04
N ALA A 15 16.61 1.30 -3.74
CA ALA A 15 17.23 1.04 -2.45
C ALA A 15 16.50 1.76 -1.30
N ILE A 16 16.11 3.01 -1.49
CA ILE A 16 15.33 3.79 -0.51
C ILE A 16 13.96 3.15 -0.27
N SER A 17 13.28 2.71 -1.33
CA SER A 17 11.97 2.03 -1.21
C SER A 17 12.07 0.71 -0.45
N ILE A 18 13.10 -0.10 -0.72
CA ILE A 18 13.36 -1.36 0.01
C ILE A 18 13.70 -1.09 1.48
N PHE A 19 14.50 -0.06 1.75
CA PHE A 19 14.88 0.34 3.11
C PHE A 19 13.66 0.80 3.91
N LEU A 20 12.81 1.65 3.32
CA LEU A 20 11.59 2.12 3.96
C LEU A 20 10.60 0.96 4.21
N GLY A 21 10.42 0.08 3.23
CA GLY A 21 9.60 -1.13 3.36
C GLY A 21 10.14 -2.09 4.43
N GLY A 22 11.46 -2.22 4.52
CA GLY A 22 12.14 -3.01 5.55
C GLY A 22 11.89 -2.48 6.97
N ILE A 23 11.96 -1.16 7.16
CA ILE A 23 11.66 -0.52 8.45
C ILE A 23 10.22 -0.80 8.87
N VAL A 24 9.25 -0.63 7.96
CA VAL A 24 7.83 -0.89 8.24
C VAL A 24 7.62 -2.36 8.60
N LEU A 25 8.29 -3.28 7.90
CA LEU A 25 8.20 -4.72 8.15
C LEU A 25 8.81 -5.10 9.50
N ILE A 26 9.94 -4.50 9.88
CA ILE A 26 10.59 -4.69 11.19
C ILE A 26 9.68 -4.17 12.31
N LEU A 27 9.08 -2.99 12.14
CA LEU A 27 8.13 -2.44 13.12
C LEU A 27 6.90 -3.34 13.26
N PHE A 28 6.38 -3.85 12.16
CA PHE A 28 5.25 -4.79 12.18
C PHE A 28 5.59 -6.10 12.90
N LEU A 29 6.78 -6.66 12.64
CA LEU A 29 7.27 -7.86 13.33
C LEU A 29 7.54 -7.60 14.82
N TYR A 30 8.08 -6.42 15.16
CA TYR A 30 8.32 -6.04 16.56
C TYR A 30 7.00 -5.94 17.36
N VAL A 31 5.97 -5.31 16.78
CA VAL A 31 4.63 -5.22 17.38
C VAL A 31 3.98 -6.61 17.48
N GLY A 32 4.16 -7.48 16.48
CA GLY A 32 3.65 -8.84 16.48
C GLY A 32 4.36 -9.79 17.47
N TYR A 33 5.65 -9.54 17.74
CA TYR A 33 6.45 -10.32 18.70
C TYR A 33 6.24 -9.86 20.16
N SER A 34 5.94 -8.57 20.35
CA SER A 34 5.55 -8.02 21.63
C SER A 34 4.22 -8.69 22.03
N ASN A 35 4.21 -9.41 23.15
CA ASN A 35 3.16 -10.30 23.66
C ASN A 35 1.84 -9.54 24.01
N THR A 36 1.43 -8.62 23.15
CA THR A 36 0.17 -7.89 23.23
C THR A 36 -0.93 -8.76 22.64
N ASN A 37 -2.06 -8.88 23.36
CA ASN A 37 -3.25 -9.61 22.93
C ASN A 37 -3.60 -9.20 21.48
N HIS A 38 -3.63 -10.17 20.58
CA HIS A 38 -3.96 -9.93 19.15
C HIS A 38 -5.31 -9.23 18.97
N SER A 39 -6.25 -9.41 19.90
CA SER A 39 -7.53 -8.70 19.95
C SER A 39 -7.35 -7.19 20.14
N PHE A 40 -6.40 -6.75 20.97
CA PHE A 40 -6.14 -5.34 21.22
C PHE A 40 -5.61 -4.62 19.98
N ILE A 41 -4.69 -5.24 19.23
CA ILE A 41 -4.15 -4.67 18.00
C ILE A 41 -5.24 -4.56 16.93
N PHE A 42 -6.09 -5.59 16.81
CA PHE A 42 -7.18 -5.58 15.86
C PHE A 42 -8.24 -4.52 16.21
N GLU A 43 -8.66 -4.45 17.46
CA GLU A 43 -9.60 -3.42 17.93
C GLU A 43 -9.05 -2.01 17.76
N TRP A 44 -7.77 -1.82 18.10
CA TRP A 44 -7.10 -0.53 17.89
C TRP A 44 -7.05 -0.15 16.41
N LEU A 45 -6.68 -1.09 15.53
CA LEU A 45 -6.62 -0.87 14.09
C LEU A 45 -7.99 -0.51 13.53
N VAL A 46 -9.01 -1.24 13.92
CA VAL A 46 -10.40 -1.02 13.50
C VAL A 46 -10.94 0.32 14.00
N SER A 47 -10.67 0.66 15.26
CA SER A 47 -11.11 1.93 15.84
C SER A 47 -10.37 3.13 15.24
N THR A 48 -9.14 2.92 14.76
CA THR A 48 -8.28 3.99 14.23
C THR A 48 -8.46 4.20 12.74
N VAL A 49 -8.74 3.16 11.97
CA VAL A 49 -8.74 3.21 10.47
C VAL A 49 -10.14 3.09 9.90
N GLY A 50 -11.05 2.50 10.66
CA GLY A 50 -12.44 2.26 10.24
C GLY A 50 -12.63 0.94 9.48
N TYR A 51 -13.77 0.29 9.73
CA TYR A 51 -14.11 -1.01 9.15
C TYR A 51 -14.15 -1.01 7.62
N SER A 52 -14.71 0.04 7.01
CA SER A 52 -14.88 0.11 5.56
C SER A 52 -13.55 0.10 4.81
N PHE A 53 -12.55 0.86 5.27
CA PHE A 53 -11.23 0.89 4.67
C PHE A 53 -10.54 -0.48 4.78
N ILE A 54 -10.61 -1.12 5.95
CA ILE A 54 -9.98 -2.43 6.19
C ILE A 54 -10.57 -3.49 5.26
N ILE A 55 -11.90 -3.55 5.13
CA ILE A 55 -12.57 -4.54 4.26
C ILE A 55 -12.15 -4.36 2.81
N ILE A 56 -12.22 -3.14 2.28
CA ILE A 56 -11.87 -2.86 0.88
C ILE A 56 -10.38 -3.12 0.62
N THR A 57 -9.51 -2.68 1.51
CA THR A 57 -8.05 -2.88 1.37
C THR A 57 -7.70 -4.37 1.44
N THR A 58 -8.31 -5.13 2.35
CA THR A 58 -8.11 -6.59 2.43
C THR A 58 -8.57 -7.28 1.14
N PHE A 59 -9.71 -6.91 0.60
CA PHE A 59 -10.20 -7.46 -0.68
C PHE A 59 -9.25 -7.16 -1.84
N LEU A 60 -8.77 -5.92 -1.96
CA LEU A 60 -7.78 -5.55 -2.99
C LEU A 60 -6.46 -6.30 -2.80
N THR A 61 -6.00 -6.44 -1.56
CA THR A 61 -4.78 -7.20 -1.25
C THR A 61 -4.91 -8.67 -1.64
N LEU A 62 -6.07 -9.30 -1.42
CA LEU A 62 -6.33 -10.67 -1.88
C LEU A 62 -6.25 -10.77 -3.41
N ILE A 63 -6.82 -9.84 -4.15
CA ILE A 63 -6.71 -9.82 -5.63
C ILE A 63 -5.24 -9.66 -6.06
N ALA A 64 -4.45 -8.82 -5.40
CA ALA A 64 -3.03 -8.66 -5.68
C ALA A 64 -2.25 -9.96 -5.43
N ILE A 65 -2.53 -10.67 -4.34
CA ILE A 65 -1.92 -11.96 -4.02
C ILE A 65 -2.30 -13.02 -5.06
N ILE A 66 -3.56 -13.11 -5.46
CA ILE A 66 -4.01 -14.01 -6.53
C ILE A 66 -3.29 -13.70 -7.84
N SER A 67 -3.08 -12.41 -8.14
CA SER A 67 -2.31 -11.98 -9.31
C SER A 67 -0.86 -12.47 -9.26
N ILE A 68 -0.20 -12.37 -8.11
CA ILE A 68 1.15 -12.87 -7.89
C ILE A 68 1.23 -14.39 -8.11
N ILE A 69 0.30 -15.15 -7.56
CA ILE A 69 0.26 -16.63 -7.72
C ILE A 69 0.07 -17.01 -9.19
N ASN A 70 -0.83 -16.30 -9.91
CA ASN A 70 -1.10 -16.59 -11.31
C ASN A 70 0.05 -16.19 -12.24
N ILE A 71 0.85 -15.17 -11.92
CA ILE A 71 2.08 -14.83 -12.64
C ILE A 71 3.05 -16.01 -12.61
N ASN A 72 3.12 -16.73 -11.48
CA ASN A 72 4.02 -17.89 -11.32
C ASN A 72 3.55 -19.12 -12.12
N ASN A 73 2.23 -19.32 -12.25
CA ASN A 73 1.65 -20.55 -12.80
C ASN A 73 1.24 -20.45 -14.27
N CYS A 74 1.19 -19.24 -14.86
CA CYS A 74 0.65 -19.03 -16.21
C CYS A 74 1.73 -18.90 -17.30
N GLU A 75 1.32 -19.28 -18.53
CA GLU A 75 2.08 -19.12 -19.76
C GLU A 75 2.30 -17.65 -20.15
N ASN A 76 3.36 -17.33 -20.89
CA ASN A 76 3.87 -15.97 -21.15
C ASN A 76 2.82 -14.90 -21.53
N ARG A 77 1.80 -15.26 -22.34
CA ARG A 77 0.78 -14.31 -22.79
C ARG A 77 -0.19 -13.90 -21.68
N ARG A 78 -0.58 -14.83 -20.80
CA ARG A 78 -1.46 -14.58 -19.66
C ARG A 78 -0.71 -13.94 -18.49
N ARG A 79 0.60 -14.19 -18.40
CA ARG A 79 1.47 -13.62 -17.36
C ARG A 79 1.48 -12.08 -17.40
N LYS A 80 1.56 -11.49 -18.60
CA LYS A 80 1.50 -10.04 -18.77
C LYS A 80 0.17 -9.46 -18.27
N PHE A 81 -0.95 -10.10 -18.58
CA PHE A 81 -2.27 -9.67 -18.11
C PHE A 81 -2.36 -9.65 -16.57
N TRP A 82 -1.93 -10.74 -15.91
CA TRP A 82 -1.93 -10.80 -14.45
C TRP A 82 -0.99 -9.79 -13.81
N PHE A 83 0.15 -9.54 -14.42
CA PHE A 83 1.08 -8.50 -13.96
C PHE A 83 0.45 -7.10 -14.03
N GLU A 84 -0.17 -6.73 -15.13
CA GLU A 84 -0.85 -5.46 -15.28
C GLU A 84 -2.03 -5.32 -14.30
N THR A 85 -2.81 -6.39 -14.11
CA THR A 85 -3.90 -6.43 -13.13
C THR A 85 -3.37 -6.20 -11.71
N GLY A 86 -2.31 -6.88 -11.31
CA GLY A 86 -1.69 -6.71 -9.99
C GLY A 86 -1.16 -5.29 -9.77
N LEU A 87 -0.53 -4.68 -10.78
CA LEU A 87 -0.08 -3.29 -10.71
C LEU A 87 -1.25 -2.31 -10.55
N GLN A 88 -2.34 -2.52 -11.30
CA GLN A 88 -3.54 -1.69 -11.18
C GLN A 88 -4.16 -1.79 -9.80
N VAL A 89 -4.28 -3.00 -9.26
CA VAL A 89 -4.81 -3.22 -7.91
C VAL A 89 -3.93 -2.55 -6.84
N SER A 90 -2.60 -2.64 -6.97
CA SER A 90 -1.68 -1.94 -6.07
C SER A 90 -1.88 -0.42 -6.12
N ASN A 91 -2.05 0.16 -7.31
CA ASN A 91 -2.33 1.57 -7.47
C ASN A 91 -3.70 1.96 -6.87
N LEU A 92 -4.71 1.10 -6.99
CA LEU A 92 -6.03 1.32 -6.38
C LEU A 92 -5.95 1.39 -4.84
N ILE A 93 -5.11 0.56 -4.19
CA ILE A 93 -4.90 0.64 -2.74
C ILE A 93 -4.33 2.01 -2.34
N SER A 94 -3.35 2.53 -3.09
CA SER A 94 -2.77 3.86 -2.85
C SER A 94 -3.82 4.97 -3.03
N THR A 95 -4.58 4.92 -4.12
CA THR A 95 -5.63 5.89 -4.41
C THR A 95 -6.74 5.85 -3.35
N LEU A 96 -7.13 4.64 -2.92
CA LEU A 96 -8.10 4.44 -1.85
C LEU A 96 -7.62 5.09 -0.54
N ALA A 97 -6.37 4.86 -0.15
CA ALA A 97 -5.79 5.43 1.06
C ALA A 97 -5.86 6.97 1.04
N LEU A 98 -5.47 7.60 -0.08
CA LEU A 98 -5.54 9.04 -0.26
C LEU A 98 -7.00 9.54 -0.24
N THR A 99 -7.91 8.84 -0.88
CA THR A 99 -9.33 9.19 -0.90
C THR A 99 -9.92 9.17 0.51
N TYR A 100 -9.63 8.14 1.30
CA TYR A 100 -10.07 8.07 2.70
C TYR A 100 -9.46 9.15 3.57
N THR A 101 -8.21 9.54 3.32
CA THR A 101 -7.58 10.68 4.01
C THR A 101 -8.32 11.98 3.74
N LEU A 102 -8.60 12.27 2.46
CA LEU A 102 -9.34 13.47 2.07
C LEU A 102 -10.78 13.47 2.60
N LEU A 103 -11.43 12.30 2.56
CA LEU A 103 -12.78 12.14 3.09
C LEU A 103 -12.82 12.39 4.60
N GLY A 104 -11.87 11.84 5.36
CA GLY A 104 -11.78 12.05 6.82
C GLY A 104 -11.53 13.52 7.18
N ILE A 105 -10.67 14.21 6.42
CA ILE A 105 -10.45 15.66 6.61
C ILE A 105 -11.73 16.44 6.27
N SER A 106 -12.39 16.10 5.16
CA SER A 106 -13.63 16.78 4.73
C SER A 106 -14.75 16.62 5.76
N LEU A 107 -14.92 15.42 6.32
CA LEU A 107 -15.91 15.15 7.36
C LEU A 107 -15.59 15.93 8.65
N GLY A 108 -14.31 15.99 9.04
CA GLY A 108 -13.87 16.77 10.19
C GLY A 108 -14.20 18.25 10.04
N ILE A 109 -13.91 18.84 8.90
CA ILE A 109 -14.24 20.26 8.63
C ILE A 109 -15.76 20.47 8.59
N GLY A 110 -16.52 19.52 8.02
CA GLY A 110 -17.98 19.58 7.98
C GLY A 110 -18.60 19.58 9.39
N GLU A 111 -18.08 18.79 10.30
CA GLU A 111 -18.52 18.74 11.69
C GLU A 111 -18.23 20.05 12.45
N LEU A 112 -17.08 20.68 12.18
CA LEU A 112 -16.74 21.99 12.72
C LEU A 112 -17.71 23.07 12.25
N SER A 113 -18.10 23.04 10.97
CA SER A 113 -19.02 24.03 10.40
C SER A 113 -20.45 23.91 10.95
N SER A 114 -20.85 22.72 11.36
CA SER A 114 -22.20 22.45 11.89
C SER A 114 -22.32 22.64 13.41
N SER A 115 -21.20 22.63 14.14
CA SER A 115 -21.18 22.79 15.58
C SER A 115 -21.37 24.28 15.95
N LYS A 116 -22.32 24.56 16.86
CA LYS A 116 -22.39 25.89 17.49
C LYS A 116 -21.17 26.02 18.40
N LEU A 117 -20.27 26.93 18.05
CA LEU A 117 -19.06 27.24 18.82
C LEU A 117 -19.44 27.97 20.11
N ASP A 118 -19.81 27.21 21.13
CA ASP A 118 -19.96 27.72 22.48
C ASP A 118 -18.70 27.41 23.29
N ILE A 119 -18.33 28.25 24.24
CA ILE A 119 -17.08 28.14 25.00
C ILE A 119 -16.96 26.77 25.68
N ASP A 120 -18.08 26.19 26.14
CA ASP A 120 -18.12 24.87 26.81
C ASP A 120 -18.01 23.70 25.84
N THR A 121 -18.31 23.88 24.55
CA THR A 121 -18.27 22.82 23.52
C THR A 121 -16.99 22.82 22.69
N ILE A 122 -16.20 23.88 22.72
CA ILE A 122 -14.96 24.02 21.92
C ILE A 122 -14.00 22.87 22.17
N ASN A 123 -13.72 22.50 23.42
CA ASN A 123 -12.79 21.43 23.76
C ASN A 123 -13.25 20.06 23.24
N GLN A 124 -14.55 19.78 23.28
CA GLN A 124 -15.11 18.53 22.73
C GLN A 124 -15.00 18.51 21.20
N THR A 125 -15.27 19.63 20.55
CA THR A 125 -15.18 19.77 19.08
C THR A 125 -13.76 19.59 18.61
N ILE A 126 -12.77 20.20 19.26
CA ILE A 126 -11.34 20.03 18.94
C ILE A 126 -10.90 18.58 19.14
N SER A 127 -11.32 17.93 20.22
CA SER A 127 -11.01 16.52 20.46
C SER A 127 -11.54 15.60 19.36
N LYS A 128 -12.79 15.78 18.95
CA LYS A 128 -13.40 15.02 17.84
C LYS A 128 -12.69 15.27 16.51
N LEU A 129 -12.37 16.52 16.19
CA LEU A 129 -11.61 16.87 14.98
C LEU A 129 -10.24 16.17 14.96
N THR A 130 -9.52 16.23 16.07
CA THR A 130 -8.21 15.59 16.19
C THR A 130 -8.32 14.09 15.99
N GLN A 131 -9.36 13.46 16.52
CA GLN A 131 -9.61 12.04 16.33
C GLN A 131 -9.91 11.69 14.87
N GLN A 132 -10.75 12.47 14.18
CA GLN A 132 -11.08 12.24 12.77
C GLN A 132 -9.86 12.43 11.86
N PHE A 133 -9.05 13.45 12.11
CA PHE A 133 -7.82 13.67 11.36
C PHE A 133 -6.81 12.56 11.60
N SER A 134 -6.67 12.11 12.86
CA SER A 134 -5.81 10.97 13.18
C SER A 134 -6.22 9.70 12.41
N MET A 135 -7.52 9.38 12.37
CA MET A 135 -8.03 8.25 11.57
C MET A 135 -7.74 8.43 10.07
N ALA A 136 -7.96 9.63 9.55
CA ALA A 136 -7.71 9.94 8.15
C ALA A 136 -6.23 9.73 7.78
N PHE A 137 -5.29 10.25 8.58
CA PHE A 137 -3.86 10.07 8.32
C PHE A 137 -3.40 8.62 8.45
N MET A 138 -3.96 7.85 9.41
CA MET A 138 -3.61 6.45 9.58
C MET A 138 -3.95 5.59 8.36
N THR A 139 -5.00 5.91 7.62
CA THR A 139 -5.31 5.19 6.38
C THR A 139 -4.19 5.33 5.34
N SER A 140 -3.60 6.53 5.20
CA SER A 140 -2.46 6.76 4.31
C SER A 140 -1.17 6.12 4.84
N VAL A 141 -0.90 6.19 6.14
CA VAL A 141 0.28 5.57 6.76
C VAL A 141 0.32 4.06 6.55
N ILE A 142 -0.84 3.42 6.50
CA ILE A 142 -0.94 1.97 6.26
C ILE A 142 -1.06 1.67 4.76
N GLY A 143 -1.92 2.37 4.04
CA GLY A 143 -2.25 2.05 2.65
C GLY A 143 -1.13 2.34 1.65
N LEU A 144 -0.37 3.43 1.81
CA LEU A 144 0.70 3.79 0.88
C LEU A 144 1.89 2.80 0.94
N PRO A 145 2.44 2.45 2.11
CA PRO A 145 3.50 1.44 2.18
C PRO A 145 3.04 0.07 1.70
N LEU A 146 1.82 -0.36 2.04
CA LEU A 146 1.25 -1.62 1.58
C LEU A 146 1.18 -1.68 0.05
N SER A 147 0.66 -0.64 -0.60
CA SER A 147 0.64 -0.51 -2.06
C SER A 147 2.05 -0.58 -2.66
N GLY A 148 3.00 0.15 -2.09
CA GLY A 148 4.40 0.16 -2.52
C GLY A 148 5.06 -1.21 -2.44
N LEU A 149 4.85 -1.94 -1.35
CA LEU A 149 5.37 -3.30 -1.16
C LEU A 149 4.78 -4.28 -2.18
N LEU A 150 3.46 -4.29 -2.36
CA LEU A 150 2.80 -5.15 -3.35
C LEU A 150 3.31 -4.88 -4.77
N ARG A 151 3.45 -3.62 -5.14
CA ARG A 151 3.98 -3.21 -6.44
C ARG A 151 5.43 -3.68 -6.63
N SER A 152 6.28 -3.51 -5.61
CA SER A 152 7.68 -3.93 -5.66
C SER A 152 7.80 -5.44 -5.83
N ILE A 153 7.03 -6.22 -5.08
CA ILE A 153 6.99 -7.69 -5.19
C ILE A 153 6.56 -8.13 -6.60
N LEU A 154 5.51 -7.52 -7.15
CA LEU A 154 5.01 -7.83 -8.49
C LEU A 154 6.07 -7.58 -9.57
N ILE A 155 6.78 -6.45 -9.50
CA ILE A 155 7.83 -6.10 -10.46
C ILE A 155 9.01 -7.08 -10.36
N ILE A 156 9.47 -7.40 -9.16
CA ILE A 156 10.59 -8.33 -8.93
C ILE A 156 10.25 -9.71 -9.49
N ILE A 157 9.07 -10.24 -9.18
CA ILE A 157 8.63 -11.55 -9.66
C ILE A 157 8.53 -11.57 -11.19
N TYR A 158 7.91 -10.55 -11.78
CA TYR A 158 7.75 -10.47 -13.23
C TYR A 158 9.09 -10.39 -13.98
N GLU A 159 10.02 -9.56 -13.51
CA GLU A 159 11.36 -9.43 -14.12
C GLU A 159 12.19 -10.71 -13.95
N HIS A 160 12.07 -11.40 -12.82
CA HIS A 160 12.73 -12.68 -12.62
C HIS A 160 12.34 -13.70 -13.70
N PHE A 161 11.07 -13.83 -14.02
CA PHE A 161 10.60 -14.73 -15.07
C PHE A 161 10.95 -14.26 -16.48
N ARG A 162 10.99 -12.96 -16.72
CA ARG A 162 11.36 -12.39 -18.01
C ARG A 162 12.80 -12.73 -18.37
N VAL A 163 13.72 -12.58 -17.43
CA VAL A 163 15.15 -12.91 -17.64
C VAL A 163 15.35 -14.40 -17.94
N HIS A 164 14.64 -15.28 -17.24
CA HIS A 164 14.71 -16.72 -17.50
C HIS A 164 14.15 -17.12 -18.87
N SER A 165 13.08 -16.51 -19.32
CA SER A 165 12.50 -16.76 -20.66
C SER A 165 13.42 -16.31 -21.81
N PHE A 166 14.19 -15.25 -21.62
CA PHE A 166 15.16 -14.77 -22.62
C PHE A 166 16.38 -15.72 -22.75
N LYS A 167 16.78 -16.35 -21.65
CA LYS A 167 17.94 -17.28 -21.61
C LYS A 167 17.65 -18.63 -22.25
N SER A 168 16.38 -19.02 -22.38
CA SER A 168 15.97 -20.29 -23.01
C SER A 168 15.71 -20.21 -24.52
N SER A 169 15.86 -19.04 -25.15
CA SER A 169 15.72 -18.86 -26.61
C SER A 169 17.01 -18.35 -27.32
N PRO A 170 18.13 -19.07 -27.27
CA PRO A 170 19.33 -18.69 -28.02
C PRO A 170 19.41 -19.28 -29.45
N LYS A 171 18.36 -19.94 -29.98
CA LYS A 171 18.49 -20.77 -31.19
C LYS A 171 17.95 -20.20 -32.51
N LEU A 172 17.62 -18.91 -32.59
CA LEU A 172 17.08 -18.34 -33.85
C LEU A 172 17.96 -17.29 -34.53
N LEU A 173 19.24 -17.13 -34.13
CA LEU A 173 20.16 -16.18 -34.80
C LEU A 173 21.29 -16.86 -35.58
N THR A 174 21.16 -18.16 -35.89
CA THR A 174 22.07 -18.84 -36.83
C THR A 174 21.25 -19.51 -37.91
N LYS A 175 20.81 -18.71 -38.89
CA LYS A 175 20.57 -19.13 -40.26
C LYS A 175 20.70 -17.94 -41.21
#